data_8a8563186479c690b96ed59bb57496b3
#
_entry.id   8a8563186479c690b96ed59bb57496b3
#
_cell.length_a   1.000
_cell.length_b   1.000
_cell.length_c   1.000
_cell.angle_alpha   90.00
_cell.angle_beta   90.00
_cell.angle_gamma   90.00
#
_symmetry.space_group_name_H-M   'P 1'
#
loop_
_entity.id
_entity.type
_entity.pdbx_description
1 polymer ?
#
loop_
_entity_poly.entity_id
_entity_poly.type
_entity_poly.pdbx_seq_one_letter_code
_entity_poly.pdbx_strand_id
1 'polypeptide(L)'
;LHEKSTRFLLDTNVFIAAAKRGWTKTTELVIRLIDGQEDLIADEALMGEYGRYAKDLGNYGQLLLYRLLQKVVVLEQSDDEIARCLPFFPESQEADVLHAATYLSARRILISNDKHFEKIRSAEIIEVWTISEAIDRLL
;
A
#
# COMPACT_ATOMS: atom_id res chain seq x y z
N LEU A 1 0.60 -4.09 -18.36
CA LEU A 1 1.60 -4.16 -17.30
C LEU A 1 2.98 -4.39 -17.89
N HIS A 2 3.93 -3.56 -17.53
CA HIS A 2 5.32 -3.78 -17.88
C HIS A 2 5.93 -4.72 -16.85
N GLU A 3 6.45 -5.87 -17.30
CA GLU A 3 7.05 -6.87 -16.41
C GLU A 3 8.18 -6.29 -15.55
N LYS A 4 8.85 -5.25 -16.05
CA LYS A 4 9.98 -4.61 -15.38
C LYS A 4 9.59 -3.40 -14.53
N SER A 5 8.33 -3.00 -14.55
CA SER A 5 7.87 -1.84 -13.75
C SER A 5 7.76 -2.22 -12.28
N THR A 6 8.20 -1.33 -11.43
CA THR A 6 7.98 -1.47 -9.99
C THR A 6 6.50 -1.27 -9.70
N ARG A 7 5.97 -2.10 -8.82
CA ARG A 7 4.59 -2.06 -8.39
C ARG A 7 4.54 -1.71 -6.91
N PHE A 8 3.73 -0.72 -6.58
CA PHE A 8 3.61 -0.25 -5.21
C PHE A 8 2.23 -0.53 -4.66
N LEU A 9 2.17 -0.84 -3.37
CA LEU A 9 0.94 -0.85 -2.60
C LEU A 9 1.07 0.17 -1.49
N LEU A 10 0.05 0.98 -1.33
CA LEU A 10 -0.01 1.95 -0.25
C LEU A 10 -0.90 1.39 0.84
N ASP A 11 -0.33 1.11 1.99
CA ASP A 11 -1.11 0.76 3.17
C ASP A 11 -2.06 1.92 3.50
N THR A 12 -3.20 1.59 4.10
CA THR A 12 -4.24 2.57 4.42
C THR A 12 -3.70 3.75 5.20
N ASN A 13 -2.77 3.53 6.15
CA ASN A 13 -2.21 4.61 6.94
C ASN A 13 -1.44 5.64 6.10
N VAL A 14 -0.83 5.22 5.01
CA VAL A 14 -0.13 6.13 4.09
C VAL A 14 -1.13 7.02 3.37
N PHE A 15 -2.19 6.42 2.85
CA PHE A 15 -3.24 7.16 2.16
C PHE A 15 -3.93 8.17 3.11
N ILE A 16 -4.27 7.73 4.33
CA ILE A 16 -4.91 8.60 5.33
C ILE A 16 -4.00 9.77 5.66
N ALA A 17 -2.71 9.54 5.87
CA ALA A 17 -1.75 10.60 6.13
C ALA A 17 -1.68 11.60 4.98
N ALA A 18 -1.78 11.15 3.74
CA ALA A 18 -1.77 12.01 2.56
C ALA A 18 -3.05 12.86 2.43
N ALA A 19 -4.20 12.28 2.83
CA ALA A 19 -5.52 12.86 2.60
C ALA A 19 -6.03 13.72 3.76
N LYS A 20 -5.40 13.62 4.92
CA LYS A 20 -5.98 14.09 6.18
C LYS A 20 -5.97 15.60 6.39
N ARG A 21 -4.92 16.29 6.02
CA ARG A 21 -4.79 17.73 6.31
C ARG A 21 -3.86 18.41 5.30
N GLY A 22 -4.41 19.16 4.39
CA GLY A 22 -3.61 20.00 3.52
C GLY A 22 -2.49 19.26 2.79
N TRP A 23 -1.60 20.03 2.22
CA TRP A 23 -0.53 19.49 1.38
C TRP A 23 0.73 19.19 2.21
N THR A 24 1.09 17.92 2.32
CA THR A 24 2.31 17.47 3.00
C THR A 24 3.21 16.72 2.02
N LYS A 25 4.42 16.36 2.47
CA LYS A 25 5.31 15.50 1.67
C LYS A 25 4.67 14.14 1.38
N THR A 26 3.89 13.59 2.31
CA THR A 26 3.15 12.36 2.09
C THR A 26 2.09 12.54 0.99
N THR A 27 1.43 13.69 0.96
CA THR A 27 0.49 14.03 -0.11
C THR A 27 1.20 14.07 -1.46
N GLU A 28 2.36 14.73 -1.54
CA GLU A 28 3.17 14.75 -2.75
C GLU A 28 3.57 13.35 -3.21
N LEU A 29 3.95 12.51 -2.27
CA LEU A 29 4.32 11.12 -2.56
C LEU A 29 3.17 10.36 -3.22
N VAL A 30 1.97 10.43 -2.64
CA VAL A 30 0.80 9.72 -3.16
C VAL A 30 0.43 10.24 -4.55
N ILE A 31 0.45 11.56 -4.74
CA ILE A 31 0.18 12.15 -6.05
C ILE A 31 1.23 11.73 -7.08
N ARG A 32 2.51 11.72 -6.68
CA ARG A 32 3.60 11.25 -7.56
C ARG A 32 3.36 9.82 -8.04
N LEU A 33 2.89 8.94 -7.14
CA LEU A 33 2.62 7.55 -7.48
C LEU A 33 1.36 7.42 -8.36
N ILE A 34 0.34 8.23 -8.12
CA ILE A 34 -0.86 8.23 -8.96
C ILE A 34 -0.53 8.70 -10.38
N ASP A 35 0.24 9.77 -10.51
CA ASP A 35 0.54 10.39 -11.81
C ASP A 35 1.74 9.76 -12.52
N GLY A 36 2.52 8.95 -11.82
CA GLY A 36 3.73 8.34 -12.36
C GLY A 36 3.46 7.11 -13.23
N GLN A 37 4.55 6.51 -13.69
CA GLN A 37 4.48 5.33 -14.55
C GLN A 37 4.47 4.02 -13.77
N GLU A 38 4.81 4.07 -12.49
CA GLU A 38 4.77 2.90 -11.63
C GLU A 38 3.31 2.42 -11.48
N ASP A 39 3.14 1.12 -11.39
CA ASP A 39 1.81 0.57 -11.16
C ASP A 39 1.48 0.63 -9.67
N LEU A 40 0.24 1.01 -9.36
CA LEU A 40 -0.31 0.88 -8.01
C LEU A 40 -1.21 -0.34 -7.99
N ILE A 41 -1.01 -1.20 -7.00
CA ILE A 41 -1.80 -2.41 -6.84
C ILE A 41 -2.45 -2.44 -5.46
N ALA A 42 -3.52 -3.21 -5.33
CA ALA A 42 -4.20 -3.43 -4.07
C ALA A 42 -4.85 -4.81 -4.09
N ASP A 43 -5.14 -5.30 -2.90
CA ASP A 43 -6.02 -6.46 -2.74
C ASP A 43 -7.42 -5.98 -2.36
N GLU A 44 -8.38 -6.92 -2.31
CA GLU A 44 -9.76 -6.58 -1.95
C GLU A 44 -9.88 -6.06 -0.52
N ALA A 45 -9.07 -6.57 0.41
CA ALA A 45 -9.09 -6.12 1.80
C ALA A 45 -8.68 -4.65 1.89
N LEU A 46 -7.65 -4.24 1.16
CA LEU A 46 -7.20 -2.86 1.13
C LEU A 46 -8.24 -1.94 0.50
N MET A 47 -8.88 -2.39 -0.58
CA MET A 47 -9.97 -1.63 -1.20
C MET A 47 -11.12 -1.40 -0.21
N GLY A 48 -11.46 -2.42 0.57
CA GLY A 48 -12.46 -2.30 1.63
C GLY A 48 -12.06 -1.30 2.71
N GLU A 49 -10.80 -1.28 3.10
CA GLU A 49 -10.28 -0.31 4.07
C GLU A 49 -10.37 1.13 3.55
N TYR A 50 -9.98 1.37 2.32
CA TYR A 50 -10.11 2.69 1.71
C TYR A 50 -11.58 3.15 1.74
N GLY A 51 -12.50 2.27 1.41
CA GLY A 51 -13.93 2.59 1.42
C GLY A 51 -14.46 2.94 2.81
N ARG A 52 -13.98 2.26 3.84
CA ARG A 52 -14.40 2.55 5.22
C ARG A 52 -13.99 3.96 5.69
N TYR A 53 -12.84 4.43 5.25
CA TYR A 53 -12.35 5.75 5.63
C TYR A 53 -12.88 6.89 4.74
N ALA A 54 -13.49 6.58 3.62
CA ALA A 54 -13.97 7.59 2.68
C ALA A 54 -14.92 8.60 3.32
N LYS A 55 -15.76 8.15 4.24
CA LYS A 55 -16.75 8.99 4.93
C LYS A 55 -16.13 10.08 5.80
N ASP A 56 -14.92 9.82 6.30
CA ASP A 56 -14.23 10.70 7.23
C ASP A 56 -13.33 11.71 6.52
N LEU A 57 -13.24 11.61 5.20
CA LEU A 57 -12.40 12.49 4.39
C LEU A 57 -13.17 13.72 3.96
N GLY A 58 -12.52 14.88 3.98
CA GLY A 58 -13.06 16.09 3.37
C GLY A 58 -13.04 15.99 1.85
N ASN A 59 -13.51 17.04 1.18
CA ASN A 59 -13.61 17.08 -0.28
C ASN A 59 -12.29 16.76 -0.97
N TYR A 60 -11.20 17.30 -0.48
CA TYR A 60 -9.88 17.04 -1.04
C TYR A 60 -9.47 15.58 -0.90
N GLY A 61 -9.68 15.00 0.28
CA GLY A 61 -9.36 13.60 0.52
C GLY A 61 -10.19 12.65 -0.33
N GLN A 62 -11.46 12.97 -0.53
CA GLN A 62 -12.33 12.17 -1.40
C GLN A 62 -11.88 12.25 -2.86
N LEU A 63 -11.46 13.42 -3.31
CA LEU A 63 -10.92 13.57 -4.67
C LEU A 63 -9.63 12.75 -4.85
N LEU A 64 -8.75 12.79 -3.85
CA LEU A 64 -7.52 12.01 -3.87
C LEU A 64 -7.82 10.50 -3.90
N LEU A 65 -8.79 10.05 -3.11
CA LEU A 65 -9.24 8.66 -3.13
C LEU A 65 -9.77 8.27 -4.50
N TYR A 66 -10.59 9.10 -5.10
CA TYR A 66 -11.14 8.84 -6.43
C TYR A 66 -10.01 8.64 -7.46
N ARG A 67 -9.01 9.50 -7.45
CA ARG A 67 -7.86 9.39 -8.34
C ARG A 67 -7.05 8.13 -8.08
N LEU A 68 -6.86 7.77 -6.81
CA LEU A 68 -6.17 6.55 -6.43
C LEU A 68 -6.90 5.32 -6.96
N LEU A 69 -8.22 5.27 -6.79
CA LEU A 69 -9.03 4.14 -7.23
C LEU A 69 -9.03 3.96 -8.75
N GLN A 70 -8.89 5.04 -9.49
CA GLN A 70 -8.77 4.96 -10.96
C GLN A 70 -7.44 4.39 -11.41
N LYS A 71 -6.39 4.58 -10.62
CA LYS A 71 -5.03 4.10 -10.94
C LYS A 71 -4.80 2.66 -10.51
N VAL A 72 -5.40 2.24 -9.40
CA VAL A 72 -5.11 0.97 -8.75
C VAL A 72 -5.62 -0.23 -9.56
N VAL A 73 -4.79 -1.26 -9.64
CA VAL A 73 -5.16 -2.58 -10.17
C VAL A 73 -5.32 -3.53 -8.99
N VAL A 74 -6.48 -4.17 -8.89
CA VAL A 74 -6.76 -5.11 -7.80
C VAL A 74 -6.23 -6.49 -8.17
N LEU A 75 -5.44 -7.08 -7.29
CA LEU A 75 -4.85 -8.41 -7.45
C LEU A 75 -5.37 -9.35 -6.37
N GLU A 76 -5.45 -10.64 -6.70
CA GLU A 76 -5.79 -11.67 -5.75
C GLU A 76 -4.52 -12.37 -5.24
N GLN A 77 -4.54 -12.78 -3.98
CA GLN A 77 -3.46 -13.55 -3.39
C GLN A 77 -3.73 -15.05 -3.60
N SER A 78 -2.68 -15.83 -3.79
CA SER A 78 -2.81 -17.29 -3.78
C SER A 78 -2.75 -17.81 -2.33
N ASP A 79 -3.28 -19.02 -2.13
CA ASP A 79 -3.21 -19.67 -0.81
C ASP A 79 -1.76 -19.88 -0.36
N ASP A 80 -0.86 -20.19 -1.29
CA ASP A 80 0.56 -20.36 -0.99
C ASP A 80 1.19 -19.06 -0.49
N GLU A 81 0.87 -17.95 -1.13
CA GLU A 81 1.36 -16.62 -0.71
C GLU A 81 0.87 -16.26 0.69
N ILE A 82 -0.41 -16.52 0.97
CA ILE A 82 -0.99 -16.29 2.28
C ILE A 82 -0.28 -17.16 3.32
N ALA A 83 -0.11 -18.45 3.05
CA ALA A 83 0.54 -19.38 3.96
C ALA A 83 1.98 -18.95 4.30
N ARG A 84 2.71 -18.40 3.34
CA ARG A 84 4.08 -17.93 3.56
C ARG A 84 4.15 -16.69 4.46
N CYS A 85 3.12 -15.88 4.47
CA CYS A 85 3.08 -14.64 5.27
C CYS A 85 2.51 -14.84 6.67
N LEU A 86 1.63 -15.83 6.86
CA LEU A 86 0.95 -16.07 8.14
C LEU A 86 1.86 -16.08 9.38
N PRO A 87 3.04 -16.77 9.37
CA PRO A 87 3.88 -16.85 10.57
C PRO A 87 4.41 -15.51 11.08
N PHE A 88 4.34 -14.45 10.26
CA PHE A 88 4.89 -13.16 10.62
C PHE A 88 3.87 -12.21 11.25
N PHE A 89 2.60 -12.63 11.36
CA PHE A 89 1.53 -11.79 11.89
C PHE A 89 0.72 -12.52 12.96
N PRO A 90 0.31 -11.83 14.03
CA PRO A 90 -0.67 -12.39 14.97
C PRO A 90 -2.01 -12.66 14.29
N GLU A 91 -2.79 -13.59 14.84
CA GLU A 91 -4.10 -13.98 14.27
C GLU A 91 -5.06 -12.81 14.06
N SER A 92 -4.97 -11.78 14.88
CA SER A 92 -5.84 -10.60 14.78
C SER A 92 -5.51 -9.67 13.60
N GLN A 93 -4.50 -10.00 12.81
CA GLN A 93 -4.01 -9.13 11.73
C GLN A 93 -4.17 -9.75 10.34
N GLU A 94 -5.31 -10.35 10.09
CA GLU A 94 -5.60 -11.00 8.81
C GLU A 94 -5.44 -10.07 7.59
N ALA A 95 -5.90 -8.82 7.71
CA ALA A 95 -5.76 -7.85 6.62
C ALA A 95 -4.29 -7.60 6.28
N ASP A 96 -3.42 -7.49 7.29
CA ASP A 96 -1.99 -7.29 7.09
C ASP A 96 -1.34 -8.49 6.38
N VAL A 97 -1.76 -9.71 6.73
CA VAL A 97 -1.29 -10.93 6.04
C VAL A 97 -1.67 -10.88 4.56
N LEU A 98 -2.90 -10.49 4.25
CA LEU A 98 -3.37 -10.40 2.88
C LEU A 98 -2.60 -9.34 2.09
N HIS A 99 -2.32 -8.18 2.71
CA HIS A 99 -1.51 -7.14 2.08
C HIS A 99 -0.10 -7.66 1.80
N ALA A 100 0.55 -8.28 2.79
CA ALA A 100 1.89 -8.82 2.60
C ALA A 100 1.92 -9.90 1.51
N ALA A 101 0.93 -10.79 1.50
CA ALA A 101 0.85 -11.85 0.50
C ALA A 101 0.75 -11.31 -0.93
N THR A 102 0.07 -10.18 -1.12
CA THR A 102 -0.01 -9.52 -2.43
C THR A 102 1.37 -9.09 -2.95
N TYR A 103 2.36 -8.95 -2.05
CA TYR A 103 3.70 -8.42 -2.36
C TYR A 103 4.79 -9.44 -2.53
N LEU A 104 4.51 -10.72 -2.42
CA LEU A 104 5.54 -11.75 -2.54
C LEU A 104 6.17 -11.84 -3.92
N SER A 105 5.55 -11.29 -4.95
CA SER A 105 6.14 -11.28 -6.28
C SER A 105 7.28 -10.29 -6.38
N ALA A 106 8.29 -10.62 -7.18
CA ALA A 106 9.42 -9.74 -7.44
C ALA A 106 8.95 -8.35 -7.90
N ARG A 107 9.64 -7.30 -7.43
CA ARG A 107 9.40 -5.90 -7.78
C ARG A 107 8.11 -5.30 -7.24
N ARG A 108 7.52 -5.93 -6.25
CA ARG A 108 6.40 -5.35 -5.51
C ARG A 108 6.92 -4.77 -4.21
N ILE A 109 6.53 -3.54 -3.92
CA ILE A 109 6.99 -2.81 -2.75
C ILE A 109 5.78 -2.32 -1.97
N LEU A 110 5.74 -2.67 -0.69
CA LEU A 110 4.73 -2.17 0.24
C LEU A 110 5.26 -0.90 0.89
N ILE A 111 4.48 0.18 0.83
CA ILE A 111 4.79 1.40 1.56
C ILE A 111 3.87 1.45 2.78
N SER A 112 4.46 1.39 3.97
CA SER A 112 3.72 1.37 5.23
C SER A 112 4.60 1.81 6.39
N ASN A 113 4.01 2.54 7.34
CA ASN A 113 4.63 2.84 8.62
C ASN A 113 4.17 1.90 9.73
N ASP A 114 3.34 0.90 9.40
CA ASP A 114 2.80 -0.02 10.38
C ASP A 114 3.90 -0.98 10.87
N LYS A 115 4.08 -1.03 12.20
CA LYS A 115 5.05 -1.90 12.84
C LYS A 115 4.80 -3.38 12.60
N HIS A 116 3.58 -3.74 12.25
CA HIS A 116 3.21 -5.13 11.97
C HIS A 116 4.02 -5.72 10.81
N PHE A 117 4.60 -4.90 9.96
CA PHE A 117 5.40 -5.36 8.83
C PHE A 117 6.89 -5.48 9.13
N GLU A 118 7.35 -5.13 10.34
CA GLU A 118 8.78 -5.17 10.67
C GLU A 118 9.38 -6.58 10.60
N LYS A 119 8.66 -7.58 11.09
CA LYS A 119 9.15 -8.97 11.09
C LYS A 119 9.31 -9.51 9.67
N ILE A 120 8.32 -9.29 8.82
CA ILE A 120 8.37 -9.79 7.45
C ILE A 120 9.41 -9.02 6.63
N ARG A 121 9.59 -7.74 6.91
CA ARG A 121 10.66 -6.94 6.32
C ARG A 121 12.03 -7.47 6.72
N SER A 122 12.24 -7.73 8.01
CA SER A 122 13.52 -8.23 8.53
C SER A 122 13.85 -9.62 8.00
N ALA A 123 12.83 -10.44 7.71
CA ALA A 123 13.02 -11.76 7.11
C ALA A 123 13.29 -11.72 5.61
N GLU A 124 13.26 -10.53 5.01
CA GLU A 124 13.49 -10.32 3.57
C GLU A 124 12.53 -11.10 2.67
N ILE A 125 11.31 -11.35 3.16
CA ILE A 125 10.27 -12.05 2.39
C ILE A 125 9.64 -11.11 1.36
N ILE A 126 9.37 -9.86 1.78
CA ILE A 126 8.87 -8.80 0.90
C ILE A 126 9.66 -7.53 1.13
N GLU A 127 9.66 -6.65 0.14
CA GLU A 127 10.27 -5.34 0.28
C GLU A 127 9.25 -4.37 0.88
N VAL A 128 9.61 -3.73 2.00
CA VAL A 128 8.77 -2.75 2.68
C VAL A 128 9.55 -1.45 2.84
N TRP A 129 8.96 -0.35 2.42
CA TRP A 129 9.50 0.99 2.66
C TRP A 129 8.62 1.73 3.64
N THR A 130 9.22 2.46 4.56
CA THR A 130 8.48 3.45 5.35
C THR A 130 8.12 4.64 4.46
N ILE A 131 7.21 5.49 4.94
CA ILE A 131 6.85 6.72 4.22
C ILE A 131 8.10 7.57 3.97
N SER A 132 8.97 7.73 5.00
CA SER A 132 10.20 8.49 4.86
C SER A 132 11.13 7.92 3.80
N GLU A 133 11.31 6.60 3.77
CA GLU A 133 12.13 5.95 2.77
C GLU A 133 11.57 6.15 1.35
N ALA A 134 10.25 6.05 1.21
CA ALA A 134 9.59 6.26 -0.07
C ALA A 134 9.75 7.71 -0.56
N ILE A 135 9.61 8.68 0.34
CA ILE A 135 9.83 10.10 0.02
C ILE A 135 11.26 10.31 -0.46
N ASP A 136 12.24 9.77 0.26
CA ASP A 136 13.64 9.94 -0.09
C ASP A 136 13.99 9.33 -1.45
N ARG A 137 13.33 8.25 -1.82
CA ARG A 137 13.63 7.54 -3.07
C ARG A 137 12.85 8.04 -4.27
N LEU A 138 11.66 8.56 -4.08
CA LEU A 138 10.72 8.88 -5.16
C LEU A 138 10.49 10.38 -5.38
N LEU A 139 10.81 11.21 -4.41
CA LEU A 139 10.62 12.67 -4.55
C LEU A 139 11.91 13.45 -4.80
#